data_a1b39f19215227626e6a5c7da8f9111e
#
_entry.id   a1b39f19215227626e6a5c7da8f9111e
#
_cell.length_a   1.000
_cell.length_b   1.000
_cell.length_c   1.000
_cell.angle_alpha   90.00
_cell.angle_beta   90.00
_cell.angle_gamma   90.00
#
_symmetry.space_group_name_H-M   'P 1'
#
loop_
_entity.id
_entity.type
_entity.pdbx_description
1 polymer ?
#
loop_
_entity_poly.entity_id
_entity_poly.type
_entity_poly.pdbx_seq_one_letter_code
_entity_poly.pdbx_strand_id
1 'polypeptide(L)'
;LGYAHIWQVDETRARYLKDKRGLYTASEPFLDLFRNSAVPAVDTVNAERAARGEDRLTVNVIFCADRDKIYASNLSRYVLYSVLDLREHFPDYVTVSFVDIAHNPSAVQKYKATSSTSLYETNVIFEFGTEFRVYALNRFFVTNENSTTPWAYNGEMDISSAILAVTRAESPIACFTTNHGENTD
;
A
#
# COMPACT_ATOMS: atom_id res chain seq x y z
N LEU A 1 23.55 -0.84 -18.60
CA LEU A 1 23.64 0.11 -17.48
C LEU A 1 22.67 -0.37 -16.42
N GLY A 2 23.25 -1.02 -15.41
CA GLY A 2 22.53 -1.78 -14.43
C GLY A 2 21.67 -0.94 -13.48
N TYR A 3 20.74 -1.59 -12.86
CA TYR A 3 19.86 -1.06 -11.82
C TYR A 3 20.60 -0.35 -10.66
N ALA A 4 21.92 -0.55 -10.53
CA ALA A 4 22.73 0.10 -9.51
C ALA A 4 22.71 1.64 -9.57
N HIS A 5 22.46 2.25 -10.73
CA HIS A 5 22.37 3.70 -10.85
C HIS A 5 21.01 4.28 -10.42
N ILE A 6 19.96 3.47 -10.31
CA ILE A 6 18.66 3.95 -9.84
C ILE A 6 18.70 4.31 -8.35
N TRP A 7 19.61 3.70 -7.60
CA TRP A 7 19.78 3.92 -6.16
C TRP A 7 20.30 5.30 -5.76
N GLN A 8 21.01 5.95 -6.67
CA GLN A 8 21.62 7.28 -6.43
C GLN A 8 20.83 8.40 -7.09
N VAL A 9 19.71 8.08 -7.70
CA VAL A 9 18.92 8.99 -8.51
C VAL A 9 17.77 9.51 -7.68
N ASP A 10 17.56 10.83 -7.68
CA ASP A 10 16.38 11.43 -7.08
C ASP A 10 15.07 10.85 -7.69
N GLU A 11 13.95 11.06 -7.00
CA GLU A 11 12.65 10.54 -7.42
C GLU A 11 12.28 10.97 -8.85
N THR A 12 12.66 12.18 -9.27
CA THR A 12 12.40 12.71 -10.60
C THR A 12 13.11 11.93 -11.70
N ARG A 13 14.36 11.56 -11.44
CA ARG A 13 15.16 10.80 -12.39
C ARG A 13 14.78 9.32 -12.43
N ALA A 14 14.39 8.76 -11.27
CA ALA A 14 13.81 7.43 -11.19
C ALA A 14 12.52 7.35 -12.01
N ARG A 15 11.68 8.36 -11.95
CA ARG A 15 10.47 8.53 -12.74
C ARG A 15 10.77 8.58 -14.24
N TYR A 16 11.73 9.38 -14.67
CA TYR A 16 12.15 9.46 -16.07
C TYR A 16 12.60 8.10 -16.64
N LEU A 17 13.38 7.35 -15.86
CA LEU A 17 13.83 6.01 -16.26
C LEU A 17 12.67 4.99 -16.27
N LYS A 18 11.71 5.16 -15.35
CA LYS A 18 10.49 4.39 -15.28
C LYS A 18 9.65 4.60 -16.55
N ASP A 19 9.36 5.84 -16.89
CA ASP A 19 8.52 6.18 -18.04
C ASP A 19 9.09 5.65 -19.35
N LYS A 20 10.41 5.75 -19.54
CA LYS A 20 11.07 5.18 -20.71
C LYS A 20 10.98 3.66 -20.82
N ARG A 21 10.81 2.95 -19.71
CA ARG A 21 10.79 1.49 -19.68
C ARG A 21 9.42 0.91 -19.37
N GLY A 22 8.46 1.72 -18.97
CA GLY A 22 7.13 1.29 -18.52
C GLY A 22 7.13 0.38 -17.29
N LEU A 23 8.28 0.28 -16.56
CA LEU A 23 8.47 -0.73 -15.51
C LEU A 23 7.71 -0.44 -14.21
N TYR A 24 7.35 0.82 -13.98
CA TYR A 24 6.70 1.25 -12.73
C TYR A 24 5.55 2.23 -12.97
N THR A 25 5.13 2.37 -14.22
CA THR A 25 4.00 3.23 -14.56
C THR A 25 2.71 2.54 -14.12
N ALA A 26 1.93 3.24 -13.32
CA ALA A 26 0.62 2.76 -12.91
C ALA A 26 -0.27 2.55 -14.14
N SER A 27 -0.97 1.44 -14.17
CA SER A 27 -1.92 1.15 -15.25
C SER A 27 -3.15 2.05 -15.15
N GLU A 28 -3.77 2.38 -16.28
CA GLU A 28 -5.02 3.15 -16.29
C GLU A 28 -6.13 2.50 -15.44
N PRO A 29 -6.35 1.17 -15.48
CA PRO A 29 -7.34 0.54 -14.60
C PRO A 29 -7.06 0.75 -13.11
N PHE A 30 -5.78 0.77 -12.70
CA PHE A 30 -5.39 1.04 -11.33
C PHE A 30 -5.67 2.49 -10.93
N LEU A 31 -5.32 3.46 -11.79
CA LEU A 31 -5.59 4.88 -11.57
C LEU A 31 -7.10 5.16 -11.58
N ASP A 32 -7.85 4.55 -12.49
CA ASP A 32 -9.30 4.70 -12.58
C ASP A 32 -10.01 4.12 -11.35
N LEU A 33 -9.57 2.98 -10.86
CA LEU A 33 -10.13 2.41 -9.64
C LEU A 33 -9.88 3.33 -8.44
N PHE A 34 -8.70 3.89 -8.32
CA PHE A 34 -8.41 4.85 -7.25
C PHE A 34 -9.26 6.11 -7.39
N ARG A 35 -9.32 6.69 -8.59
CA ARG A 35 -10.09 7.90 -8.90
C ARG A 35 -11.59 7.74 -8.62
N ASN A 36 -12.15 6.60 -9.02
CA ASN A 36 -13.59 6.38 -8.96
C ASN A 36 -14.10 5.77 -7.66
N SER A 37 -13.20 5.19 -6.84
CA SER A 37 -13.60 4.51 -5.60
C SER A 37 -12.94 5.10 -4.36
N ALA A 38 -11.61 5.23 -4.33
CA ALA A 38 -10.90 5.70 -3.14
C ALA A 38 -11.07 7.22 -2.95
N VAL A 39 -10.94 8.02 -4.02
CA VAL A 39 -11.07 9.47 -3.95
C VAL A 39 -12.43 9.92 -3.38
N PRO A 40 -13.59 9.43 -3.88
CA PRO A 40 -14.88 9.80 -3.29
C PRO A 40 -15.04 9.38 -1.83
N ALA A 41 -14.51 8.21 -1.46
CA ALA A 41 -14.56 7.74 -0.07
C ALA A 41 -13.75 8.63 0.87
N VAL A 42 -12.52 8.98 0.46
CA VAL A 42 -11.66 9.92 1.20
C VAL A 42 -12.28 11.30 1.31
N ASP A 43 -12.87 11.81 0.23
CA ASP A 43 -13.53 13.13 0.22
C ASP A 43 -14.75 13.16 1.14
N THR A 44 -15.55 12.10 1.18
CA THR A 44 -16.70 11.99 2.09
C THR A 44 -16.24 12.11 3.55
N VAL A 45 -15.24 11.34 3.96
CA VAL A 45 -14.70 11.41 5.33
C VAL A 45 -14.10 12.79 5.62
N ASN A 46 -13.37 13.36 4.67
CA ASN A 46 -12.75 14.66 4.85
C ASN A 46 -13.76 15.82 4.90
N ALA A 47 -14.89 15.72 4.21
CA ALA A 47 -15.98 16.69 4.33
C ALA A 47 -16.60 16.68 5.74
N GLU A 48 -16.82 15.49 6.30
CA GLU A 48 -17.30 15.36 7.67
C GLU A 48 -16.29 15.89 8.70
N ARG A 49 -15.00 15.62 8.49
CA ARG A 49 -13.91 16.13 9.35
C ARG A 49 -13.82 17.66 9.30
N ALA A 50 -13.90 18.23 8.10
CA ALA A 50 -13.90 19.67 7.92
C ALA A 50 -15.06 20.35 8.65
N ALA A 51 -16.26 19.73 8.63
CA ALA A 51 -17.43 20.23 9.39
C ALA A 51 -17.18 20.24 10.91
N ARG A 52 -16.26 19.41 11.42
CA ARG A 52 -15.85 19.37 12.83
C ARG A 52 -14.59 20.20 13.14
N GLY A 53 -14.02 20.87 12.12
CA GLY A 53 -12.76 21.62 12.26
C GLY A 53 -11.50 20.75 12.43
N GLU A 54 -11.56 19.52 11.95
CA GLU A 54 -10.46 18.56 12.01
C GLU A 54 -9.61 18.60 10.72
N ASP A 55 -8.32 18.24 10.84
CA ASP A 55 -7.41 18.18 9.71
C ASP A 55 -7.81 17.11 8.68
N ARG A 56 -7.48 17.38 7.42
CA ARG A 56 -7.67 16.45 6.31
C ARG A 56 -6.82 15.20 6.50
N LEU A 57 -7.39 14.03 6.20
CA LEU A 57 -6.70 12.75 6.15
C LEU A 57 -6.29 12.39 4.71
N THR A 58 -5.18 11.68 4.61
CA THR A 58 -4.71 11.03 3.37
C THR A 58 -4.51 9.54 3.62
N VAL A 59 -4.55 8.74 2.58
CA VAL A 59 -4.08 7.35 2.66
C VAL A 59 -2.57 7.37 2.81
N ASN A 60 -2.07 6.92 3.96
CA ASN A 60 -0.64 6.87 4.23
C ASN A 60 -0.13 5.44 4.00
N VAL A 61 0.85 5.30 3.11
CA VAL A 61 1.53 4.03 2.87
C VAL A 61 2.87 4.06 3.59
N ILE A 62 3.02 3.18 4.58
CA ILE A 62 4.15 3.16 5.50
C ILE A 62 5.00 1.93 5.22
N PHE A 63 6.24 2.15 4.85
CA PHE A 63 7.25 1.09 4.75
C PHE A 63 7.94 0.91 6.10
N CYS A 64 7.99 -0.33 6.59
CA CYS A 64 8.48 -0.66 7.93
C CYS A 64 10.01 -0.80 8.02
N ALA A 65 10.75 -0.14 7.15
CA ALA A 65 12.20 -0.08 7.17
C ALA A 65 12.70 1.32 6.86
N ASP A 66 13.98 1.52 7.11
CA ASP A 66 14.67 2.74 6.68
C ASP A 66 14.54 2.97 5.17
N ARG A 67 14.47 4.25 4.79
CA ARG A 67 14.30 4.67 3.40
C ARG A 67 15.34 4.05 2.47
N ASP A 68 16.61 4.09 2.85
CA ASP A 68 17.70 3.60 2.01
C ASP A 68 17.62 2.09 1.83
N LYS A 69 17.20 1.33 2.86
CA LYS A 69 16.92 -0.11 2.75
C LYS A 69 15.81 -0.40 1.75
N ILE A 70 14.72 0.37 1.76
CA ILE A 70 13.60 0.19 0.83
C ILE A 70 14.05 0.45 -0.61
N TYR A 71 14.80 1.51 -0.85
CA TYR A 71 15.36 1.80 -2.17
C TYR A 71 16.40 0.77 -2.60
N ALA A 72 17.17 0.19 -1.66
CA ALA A 72 18.18 -0.83 -1.92
C ALA A 72 17.58 -2.22 -2.24
N SER A 73 16.39 -2.52 -1.77
CA SER A 73 15.73 -3.79 -1.98
C SER A 73 15.14 -3.91 -3.39
N ASN A 74 15.48 -4.98 -4.10
CA ASN A 74 14.92 -5.24 -5.43
C ASN A 74 13.39 -5.43 -5.43
N LEU A 75 12.84 -5.99 -4.36
CA LEU A 75 11.40 -6.23 -4.25
C LEU A 75 10.66 -5.00 -3.70
N SER A 76 11.15 -4.42 -2.60
CA SER A 76 10.47 -3.28 -1.95
C SER A 76 10.30 -2.09 -2.89
N ARG A 77 11.28 -1.84 -3.75
CA ARG A 77 11.22 -0.71 -4.68
C ARG A 77 10.12 -0.83 -5.74
N TYR A 78 9.71 -2.06 -6.15
CA TYR A 78 8.56 -2.20 -7.06
C TYR A 78 7.30 -1.66 -6.40
N VAL A 79 7.06 -2.06 -5.16
CA VAL A 79 5.92 -1.57 -4.37
C VAL A 79 6.05 -0.07 -4.12
N LEU A 80 7.25 0.40 -3.73
CA LEU A 80 7.51 1.81 -3.50
C LEU A 80 7.21 2.66 -4.74
N TYR A 81 7.73 2.29 -5.91
CA TYR A 81 7.51 3.08 -7.12
C TYR A 81 6.07 3.05 -7.59
N SER A 82 5.35 1.96 -7.43
CA SER A 82 3.91 1.92 -7.71
C SER A 82 3.13 2.89 -6.81
N VAL A 83 3.49 2.98 -5.53
CA VAL A 83 2.85 3.93 -4.60
C VAL A 83 3.28 5.37 -4.87
N LEU A 84 4.55 5.61 -5.21
CA LEU A 84 5.05 6.93 -5.58
C LEU A 84 4.37 7.47 -6.83
N ASP A 85 4.14 6.61 -7.82
CA ASP A 85 3.42 6.98 -9.03
C ASP A 85 1.95 7.30 -8.75
N LEU A 86 1.31 6.48 -7.92
CA LEU A 86 -0.04 6.78 -7.44
C LEU A 86 -0.11 8.12 -6.71
N ARG A 87 0.84 8.40 -5.81
CA ARG A 87 0.94 9.68 -5.11
C ARG A 87 1.11 10.85 -6.10
N GLU A 88 1.86 10.66 -7.16
CA GLU A 88 2.05 11.70 -8.18
C GLU A 88 0.74 12.07 -8.87
N HIS A 89 -0.08 11.08 -9.20
CA HIS A 89 -1.39 11.31 -9.79
C HIS A 89 -2.42 11.85 -8.80
N PHE A 90 -2.25 11.54 -7.50
CA PHE A 90 -3.19 11.90 -6.43
C PHE A 90 -2.45 12.47 -5.19
N PRO A 91 -1.74 13.60 -5.33
CA PRO A 91 -0.87 14.14 -4.27
C PRO A 91 -1.63 14.54 -3.00
N ASP A 92 -2.88 14.94 -3.13
CA ASP A 92 -3.74 15.34 -2.00
C ASP A 92 -4.40 14.16 -1.28
N TYR A 93 -4.22 12.95 -1.80
CA TYR A 93 -4.90 11.74 -1.31
C TYR A 93 -3.94 10.68 -0.79
N VAL A 94 -2.70 10.65 -1.25
CA VAL A 94 -1.73 9.61 -0.91
C VAL A 94 -0.45 10.21 -0.35
N THR A 95 -0.01 9.68 0.79
CA THR A 95 1.29 9.99 1.38
C THR A 95 2.12 8.72 1.54
N VAL A 96 3.44 8.88 1.56
CA VAL A 96 4.39 7.77 1.74
C VAL A 96 5.30 8.09 2.90
N SER A 97 5.41 7.14 3.82
CA SER A 97 6.24 7.27 5.02
C SER A 97 7.18 6.06 5.17
N PHE A 98 8.27 6.28 5.89
CA PHE A 98 9.24 5.24 6.22
C PHE A 98 9.42 5.20 7.73
N VAL A 99 9.36 4.03 8.32
CA VAL A 99 9.58 3.81 9.75
C VAL A 99 10.62 2.72 9.94
N ASP A 100 11.77 3.09 10.43
CA ASP A 100 12.81 2.12 10.80
C ASP A 100 12.41 1.41 12.10
N ILE A 101 11.71 0.28 11.96
CA ILE A 101 11.22 -0.49 13.09
C ILE A 101 12.33 -1.21 13.86
N ALA A 102 13.51 -1.39 13.25
CA ALA A 102 14.66 -1.98 13.94
C ALA A 102 15.17 -1.03 15.03
N HIS A 103 15.16 0.29 14.76
CA HIS A 103 15.58 1.31 15.72
C HIS A 103 14.42 1.92 16.51
N ASN A 104 13.20 1.90 15.97
CA ASN A 104 12.01 2.46 16.62
C ASN A 104 10.80 1.53 16.54
N PRO A 105 10.81 0.39 17.26
CA PRO A 105 9.70 -0.57 17.23
C PRO A 105 8.40 -0.01 17.85
N SER A 106 8.48 1.03 18.68
CA SER A 106 7.31 1.64 19.30
C SER A 106 6.45 2.41 18.31
N ALA A 107 7.02 2.94 17.24
CA ALA A 107 6.30 3.73 16.23
C ALA A 107 5.20 2.93 15.51
N VAL A 108 5.29 1.61 15.50
CA VAL A 108 4.33 0.72 14.82
C VAL A 108 3.46 -0.09 15.78
N GLN A 109 3.49 0.22 17.08
CA GLN A 109 2.71 -0.51 18.08
C GLN A 109 1.21 -0.52 17.79
N LYS A 110 0.66 0.61 17.31
CA LYS A 110 -0.77 0.75 16.98
C LYS A 110 -1.25 -0.16 15.87
N TYR A 111 -0.34 -0.70 15.04
CA TYR A 111 -0.68 -1.58 13.92
C TYR A 111 -0.60 -3.07 14.27
N LYS A 112 -0.36 -3.39 15.52
CA LYS A 112 -0.40 -4.79 15.97
C LYS A 112 -1.83 -5.19 16.33
N ALA A 113 -2.33 -6.23 15.69
CA ALA A 113 -3.66 -6.77 16.00
C ALA A 113 -3.74 -7.33 17.43
N THR A 114 -2.63 -7.90 17.91
CA THR A 114 -2.48 -8.42 19.28
C THR A 114 -1.07 -8.12 19.80
N SER A 115 -0.84 -8.24 21.09
CA SER A 115 0.49 -8.08 21.68
C SER A 115 1.51 -9.11 21.17
N SER A 116 1.05 -10.25 20.67
CA SER A 116 1.89 -11.30 20.06
C SER A 116 2.14 -11.11 18.57
N THR A 117 1.47 -10.17 17.90
CA THR A 117 1.69 -9.87 16.48
C THR A 117 3.03 -9.19 16.30
N SER A 118 3.91 -9.77 15.47
CA SER A 118 5.19 -9.18 15.10
C SER A 118 5.08 -8.46 13.77
N LEU A 119 5.64 -7.26 13.70
CA LEU A 119 5.86 -6.52 12.45
C LEU A 119 7.32 -6.63 12.05
N TYR A 120 7.56 -6.77 10.77
CA TYR A 120 8.88 -6.95 10.18
C TYR A 120 9.22 -5.82 9.23
N GLU A 121 10.50 -5.58 8.98
CA GLU A 121 10.98 -4.59 7.99
C GLU A 121 10.42 -4.82 6.57
N THR A 122 9.94 -6.02 6.30
CA THR A 122 9.29 -6.40 5.04
C THR A 122 7.78 -6.15 5.01
N ASN A 123 7.22 -5.51 6.04
CA ASN A 123 5.82 -5.14 6.03
C ASN A 123 5.60 -3.76 5.39
N VAL A 124 4.46 -3.63 4.73
CA VAL A 124 3.91 -2.38 4.22
C VAL A 124 2.56 -2.17 4.86
N ILE A 125 2.35 -1.01 5.45
CA ILE A 125 1.11 -0.65 6.15
C ILE A 125 0.38 0.39 5.32
N PHE A 126 -0.90 0.18 5.09
CA PHE A 126 -1.83 1.14 4.51
C PHE A 126 -2.71 1.65 5.63
N GLU A 127 -2.76 2.96 5.82
CA GLU A 127 -3.49 3.61 6.90
C GLU A 127 -4.38 4.72 6.35
N PHE A 128 -5.61 4.82 6.87
CA PHE A 128 -6.49 5.96 6.67
C PHE A 128 -7.28 6.22 7.95
N GLY A 129 -6.95 7.30 8.64
CA GLY A 129 -7.53 7.60 9.96
C GLY A 129 -7.18 6.55 11.00
N THR A 130 -8.18 5.83 11.48
CA THR A 130 -8.03 4.72 12.44
C THR A 130 -7.91 3.35 11.78
N GLU A 131 -8.31 3.27 10.52
CA GLU A 131 -8.28 2.01 9.77
C GLU A 131 -6.88 1.75 9.19
N PHE A 132 -6.46 0.50 9.26
CA PHE A 132 -5.20 0.09 8.66
C PHE A 132 -5.22 -1.36 8.17
N ARG A 133 -4.31 -1.65 7.24
CA ARG A 133 -4.00 -3.01 6.78
C ARG A 133 -2.49 -3.20 6.71
N VAL A 134 -2.04 -4.36 7.15
CA VAL A 134 -0.62 -4.73 7.13
C VAL A 134 -0.42 -5.84 6.13
N TYR A 135 0.42 -5.61 5.14
CA TYR A 135 0.75 -6.59 4.11
C TYR A 135 2.23 -6.94 4.19
N ALA A 136 2.53 -8.22 4.08
CA ALA A 136 3.91 -8.67 3.90
C ALA A 136 4.33 -8.42 2.44
N LEU A 137 5.59 -8.07 2.24
CA LEU A 137 6.14 -7.70 0.93
C LEU A 137 5.94 -8.79 -0.14
N ASN A 138 6.01 -10.06 0.25
CA ASN A 138 5.82 -11.18 -0.67
C ASN A 138 4.42 -11.25 -1.27
N ARG A 139 3.42 -10.68 -0.63
CA ARG A 139 2.04 -10.62 -1.13
C ARG A 139 1.93 -9.90 -2.47
N PHE A 140 2.76 -8.89 -2.71
CA PHE A 140 2.74 -8.11 -3.95
C PHE A 140 3.35 -8.84 -5.16
N PHE A 141 3.75 -10.09 -4.98
CA PHE A 141 4.44 -10.87 -6.00
C PHE A 141 3.84 -12.25 -6.15
N VAL A 142 3.92 -12.78 -7.37
CA VAL A 142 3.53 -14.15 -7.66
C VAL A 142 4.75 -15.04 -7.60
N THR A 143 4.65 -16.12 -6.84
CA THR A 143 5.68 -17.16 -6.73
C THR A 143 5.11 -18.50 -7.22
N ASN A 144 5.95 -19.39 -7.69
CA ASN A 144 5.55 -20.77 -7.96
C ASN A 144 5.47 -21.55 -6.64
N GLU A 145 4.65 -22.61 -6.62
CA GLU A 145 4.41 -23.43 -5.42
C GLU A 145 5.69 -23.97 -4.77
N ASN A 146 6.73 -24.23 -5.57
CA ASN A 146 8.01 -24.79 -5.12
C ASN A 146 9.17 -23.77 -5.13
N SER A 147 8.89 -22.48 -5.21
CA SER A 147 9.93 -21.44 -5.29
C SER A 147 9.59 -20.26 -4.41
N THR A 148 10.58 -19.74 -3.72
CA THR A 148 10.48 -18.46 -2.99
C THR A 148 10.86 -17.26 -3.88
N THR A 149 11.30 -17.53 -5.12
CA THR A 149 11.69 -16.47 -6.05
C THR A 149 10.47 -15.97 -6.82
N PRO A 150 10.12 -14.69 -6.70
CA PRO A 150 9.04 -14.10 -7.46
C PRO A 150 9.34 -14.10 -8.96
N TRP A 151 8.32 -14.43 -9.76
CA TRP A 151 8.41 -14.36 -11.21
C TRP A 151 7.51 -13.26 -11.83
N ALA A 152 6.54 -12.75 -11.08
CA ALA A 152 5.70 -11.64 -11.52
C ALA A 152 5.37 -10.68 -10.38
N TYR A 153 5.04 -9.44 -10.72
CA TYR A 153 4.58 -8.41 -9.80
C TYR A 153 3.07 -8.21 -9.95
N ASN A 154 2.35 -8.31 -8.85
CA ASN A 154 0.89 -8.14 -8.78
C ASN A 154 0.49 -6.97 -7.86
N GLY A 155 1.41 -6.03 -7.66
CA GLY A 155 1.27 -5.00 -6.63
C GLY A 155 0.09 -4.08 -6.80
N GLU A 156 -0.29 -3.71 -8.03
CA GLU A 156 -1.42 -2.80 -8.25
C GLU A 156 -2.73 -3.35 -7.69
N MET A 157 -2.98 -4.66 -7.86
CA MET A 157 -4.18 -5.29 -7.33
C MET A 157 -4.18 -5.30 -5.80
N ASP A 158 -3.05 -5.64 -5.18
CA ASP A 158 -2.95 -5.70 -3.72
C ASP A 158 -2.94 -4.30 -3.09
N ILE A 159 -2.29 -3.31 -3.71
CA ILE A 159 -2.35 -1.90 -3.29
C ILE A 159 -3.78 -1.39 -3.37
N SER A 160 -4.49 -1.63 -4.49
CA SER A 160 -5.89 -1.26 -4.65
C SER A 160 -6.76 -1.87 -3.57
N SER A 161 -6.61 -3.18 -3.35
CA SER A 161 -7.36 -3.91 -2.33
C SER A 161 -7.12 -3.35 -0.92
N ALA A 162 -5.86 -3.05 -0.58
CA ALA A 162 -5.51 -2.46 0.71
C ALA A 162 -6.14 -1.07 0.88
N ILE A 163 -6.01 -0.20 -0.13
CA ILE A 163 -6.54 1.17 -0.09
C ILE A 163 -8.07 1.15 0.03
N LEU A 164 -8.76 0.35 -0.78
CA LEU A 164 -10.21 0.22 -0.67
C LEU A 164 -10.64 -0.32 0.69
N ALA A 165 -9.88 -1.25 1.27
CA ALA A 165 -10.18 -1.82 2.57
C ALA A 165 -10.05 -0.80 3.73
N VAL A 166 -9.16 0.20 3.62
CA VAL A 166 -8.97 1.22 4.67
C VAL A 166 -9.84 2.47 4.45
N THR A 167 -10.27 2.74 3.21
CA THR A 167 -11.07 3.93 2.89
C THR A 167 -12.58 3.69 2.94
N ARG A 168 -13.04 2.43 3.02
CA ARG A 168 -14.47 2.13 3.14
C ARG A 168 -15.01 2.56 4.48
N ALA A 169 -16.11 3.32 4.44
CA ALA A 169 -16.82 3.78 5.65
C ALA A 169 -17.47 2.63 6.44
N GLU A 170 -17.77 1.52 5.78
CA GLU A 170 -18.40 0.34 6.40
C GLU A 170 -17.65 -0.93 5.99
N SER A 171 -17.39 -1.79 6.96
CA SER A 171 -16.88 -3.13 6.69
C SER A 171 -17.96 -3.94 5.96
N PRO A 172 -17.63 -4.64 4.86
CA PRO A 172 -18.59 -5.50 4.21
C PRO A 172 -19.09 -6.57 5.17
N ILE A 173 -20.41 -6.65 5.34
CA ILE A 173 -21.05 -7.71 6.15
C ILE A 173 -21.27 -8.90 5.24
N ALA A 174 -20.60 -10.02 5.55
CA ALA A 174 -20.90 -11.29 4.90
C ALA A 174 -22.12 -11.91 5.59
N CYS A 175 -23.23 -12.05 4.86
CA CYS A 175 -24.39 -12.77 5.32
C CYS A 175 -24.34 -14.19 4.75
N PHE A 176 -24.28 -15.21 5.61
CA PHE A 176 -24.50 -16.60 5.25
C PHE A 176 -25.98 -16.92 5.39
N THR A 177 -26.63 -17.31 4.31
CA THR A 177 -27.98 -17.86 4.38
C THR A 177 -27.85 -19.34 4.73
N THR A 178 -28.47 -19.74 5.85
CA THR A 178 -28.56 -21.14 6.25
C THR A 178 -29.92 -21.70 5.82
N ASN A 179 -30.01 -23.01 5.63
CA ASN A 179 -31.24 -23.76 5.24
C ASN A 179 -31.55 -23.85 3.75
N HIS A 180 -30.58 -23.69 2.87
CA HIS A 180 -30.76 -24.02 1.44
C HIS A 180 -30.10 -25.32 0.99
N GLY A 181 -29.78 -26.24 1.93
CA GLY A 181 -29.17 -27.54 1.61
C GLY A 181 -27.67 -27.48 1.32
N GLU A 182 -27.00 -26.36 1.65
CA GLU A 182 -25.56 -26.24 1.53
C GLU A 182 -24.89 -26.83 2.78
N ASN A 183 -23.88 -27.69 2.56
CA ASN A 183 -23.03 -28.18 3.64
C ASN A 183 -22.14 -27.05 4.11
N THR A 184 -22.20 -26.76 5.38
CA THR A 184 -21.35 -25.78 6.08
C THR A 184 -20.22 -26.47 6.86
N ASP A 185 -19.68 -27.57 6.34
CA ASP A 185 -18.53 -28.27 6.94
C ASP A 185 -17.21 -27.62 6.51
#